data_514e76e2727e4418de98fee096b46e53
#
_entry.id   514e76e2727e4418de98fee096b46e53
#
_cell.length_a   1.000
_cell.length_b   1.000
_cell.length_c   1.000
_cell.angle_alpha   90.00
_cell.angle_beta   90.00
_cell.angle_gamma   90.00
#
_symmetry.space_group_name_H-M   'P 1'
#
loop_
_entity.id
_entity.type
_entity.pdbx_description
1 polymer ?
#
loop_
_entity_poly.entity_id
_entity_poly.type
_entity_poly.pdbx_seq_one_letter_code
_entity_poly.pdbx_strand_id
1 'polypeptide(L)'
;MLEKLKRAIAGREGPRRDGTNALRLVDGEGDGLPGVEIEDFAGRWVVQTREGGFPEWLRGVRNELKGPRAIYWKRLGEEKEAPVLVDGEEVTEPFEVIENGMRFWIDF
;
A
#
# COMPACT_ATOMS: atom_id res chain seq x y z
N MET A 1 14.22 8.52 1.83
CA MET A 1 12.80 8.08 1.88
C MET A 1 12.63 6.60 1.53
N LEU A 2 13.21 6.16 0.44
CA LEU A 2 13.09 4.77 0.02
C LEU A 2 13.65 3.77 1.05
N GLU A 3 14.73 4.14 1.73
CA GLU A 3 15.31 3.28 2.80
C GLU A 3 14.33 3.09 3.96
N LYS A 4 13.59 4.14 4.32
CA LYS A 4 12.57 4.04 5.37
C LYS A 4 11.43 3.12 4.95
N LEU A 5 11.04 3.17 3.67
CA LEU A 5 10.03 2.28 3.13
C LEU A 5 10.50 0.83 3.16
N LYS A 6 11.72 0.56 2.73
CA LYS A 6 12.28 -0.80 2.76
C LYS A 6 12.32 -1.36 4.18
N ARG A 7 12.67 -0.52 5.15
CA ARG A 7 12.70 -0.91 6.55
C ARG A 7 11.30 -1.24 7.08
N ALA A 8 10.31 -0.43 6.71
CA ALA A 8 8.93 -0.68 7.10
C ALA A 8 8.42 -1.99 6.52
N ILE A 9 8.71 -2.28 5.26
CA ILE A 9 8.33 -3.54 4.61
C ILE A 9 8.96 -4.73 5.33
N ALA A 10 10.24 -4.65 5.64
CA ALA A 10 10.95 -5.72 6.35
C ALA A 10 10.31 -6.02 7.71
N GLY A 11 9.84 -4.99 8.40
CA GLY A 11 9.16 -5.15 9.68
C GLY A 11 7.82 -5.87 9.62
N ARG A 12 7.23 -6.02 8.42
CA ARG A 12 5.93 -6.69 8.22
C ARG A 12 6.06 -8.14 7.70
N GLU A 13 7.27 -8.67 7.62
CA GLU A 13 7.48 -10.03 7.13
C GLU A 13 6.80 -11.11 7.99
N GLY A 14 6.76 -10.92 9.31
CA GLY A 14 6.09 -11.84 10.21
C GLY A 14 4.62 -12.09 9.86
N PRO A 15 3.79 -11.03 9.75
CA PRO A 15 2.39 -11.19 9.33
C PRO A 15 2.22 -11.87 7.99
N ARG A 16 3.08 -11.59 7.02
CA ARG A 16 3.03 -12.25 5.71
C ARG A 16 3.26 -13.76 5.81
N ARG A 17 4.16 -14.19 6.67
CA ARG A 17 4.45 -15.62 6.88
C ARG A 17 3.24 -16.34 7.44
N ASP A 18 2.37 -15.64 8.16
CA ASP A 18 1.17 -16.21 8.75
C ASP A 18 -0.02 -16.24 7.78
N GLY A 19 0.24 -16.06 6.48
CA GLY A 19 -0.78 -16.15 5.45
C GLY A 19 -1.58 -14.87 5.26
N THR A 20 -1.06 -13.74 5.72
CA THR A 20 -1.68 -12.43 5.56
C THR A 20 -1.14 -11.75 4.32
N ASN A 21 -2.02 -11.27 3.43
CA ASN A 21 -1.63 -10.50 2.26
C ASN A 21 -2.34 -9.15 2.15
N ALA A 22 -3.06 -8.75 3.22
CA ALA A 22 -3.66 -7.42 3.34
C ALA A 22 -3.16 -6.82 4.64
N LEU A 23 -2.26 -5.83 4.55
CA LEU A 23 -1.66 -5.25 5.75
C LEU A 23 -1.17 -3.83 5.48
N ARG A 24 -1.01 -3.07 6.56
CA ARG A 24 -0.43 -1.74 6.48
C ARG A 24 1.09 -1.85 6.44
N LEU A 25 1.70 -1.38 5.36
CA LEU A 25 3.15 -1.39 5.21
C LEU A 25 3.81 -0.18 5.85
N VAL A 26 3.17 0.99 5.78
CA VAL A 26 3.68 2.23 6.34
C VAL A 26 2.59 2.88 7.17
N ASP A 27 2.91 3.20 8.40
CA ASP A 27 1.99 3.81 9.37
C ASP A 27 2.48 5.20 9.79
N GLY A 28 2.75 6.04 8.83
CA GLY A 28 3.06 7.44 9.06
C GLY A 28 4.29 7.66 9.94
N GLU A 29 4.09 8.42 11.01
CA GLU A 29 5.18 8.81 11.91
C GLU A 29 5.91 7.64 12.55
N GLY A 30 5.20 6.53 12.82
CA GLY A 30 5.81 5.35 13.40
C GLY A 30 6.90 4.74 12.53
N ASP A 31 6.82 4.95 11.23
CA ASP A 31 7.82 4.47 10.27
C ASP A 31 8.74 5.58 9.76
N GLY A 32 8.69 6.76 10.38
CA GLY A 32 9.51 7.90 9.98
C GLY A 32 9.07 8.56 8.68
N LEU A 33 7.80 8.37 8.30
CA LEU A 33 7.21 8.92 7.07
C LEU A 33 5.92 9.67 7.41
N PRO A 34 6.02 10.80 8.15
CA PRO A 34 4.82 11.50 8.61
C PRO A 34 3.90 11.91 7.46
N GLY A 35 2.60 11.72 7.67
CA GLY A 35 1.58 12.06 6.68
C GLY A 35 1.43 11.07 5.55
N VAL A 36 2.14 9.93 5.58
CA VAL A 36 2.06 8.90 4.53
C VAL A 36 1.63 7.57 5.16
N GLU A 37 0.60 6.96 4.60
CA GLU A 37 0.21 5.61 4.95
C GLU A 37 0.17 4.77 3.67
N ILE A 38 0.62 3.53 3.75
CA ILE A 38 0.60 2.61 2.62
C ILE A 38 0.01 1.29 3.08
N GLU A 39 -1.05 0.85 2.41
CA GLU A 39 -1.66 -0.45 2.65
C GLU A 39 -1.43 -1.34 1.45
N ASP A 40 -1.14 -2.62 1.71
CA ASP A 40 -0.95 -3.63 0.68
C ASP A 40 -2.17 -4.55 0.66
N PHE A 41 -2.79 -4.67 -0.51
CA PHE A 41 -3.91 -5.58 -0.73
C PHE A 41 -3.51 -6.59 -1.80
N ALA A 42 -2.86 -7.66 -1.38
CA ALA A 42 -2.41 -8.74 -2.27
C ALA A 42 -1.52 -8.25 -3.41
N GLY A 43 -0.58 -7.36 -3.10
CA GLY A 43 0.34 -6.77 -4.07
C GLY A 43 -0.15 -5.48 -4.70
N ARG A 44 -1.35 -5.04 -4.38
CA ARG A 44 -1.88 -3.76 -4.85
C ARG A 44 -1.79 -2.76 -3.70
N TRP A 45 -0.90 -1.79 -3.85
CA TRP A 45 -0.65 -0.81 -2.80
C TRP A 45 -1.59 0.39 -2.95
N VAL A 46 -2.13 0.86 -1.84
CA VAL A 46 -2.85 2.12 -1.77
C VAL A 46 -2.03 3.07 -0.92
N VAL A 47 -1.49 4.09 -1.55
CA VAL A 47 -0.73 5.15 -0.89
C VAL A 47 -1.72 6.26 -0.52
N GLN A 48 -1.74 6.63 0.75
CA GLN A 48 -2.58 7.72 1.24
C GLN A 48 -1.70 8.81 1.80
N THR A 49 -1.95 10.05 1.40
CA THR A 49 -1.20 11.20 1.89
C THR A 49 -2.13 12.24 2.47
N ARG A 50 -1.70 12.88 3.56
CA ARG A 50 -2.47 13.92 4.24
C ARG A 50 -2.44 15.22 3.45
N GLU A 51 -1.27 15.59 2.95
CA GLU A 51 -1.07 16.83 2.22
C GLU A 51 -0.34 16.56 0.90
N GLY A 52 -0.62 17.39 -0.08
CA GLY A 52 -0.06 17.24 -1.41
C GLY A 52 -0.67 16.09 -2.17
N GLY A 53 -0.07 15.73 -3.29
CA GLY A 53 -0.48 14.60 -4.11
C GLY A 53 0.37 13.39 -3.86
N PHE A 54 0.52 12.56 -4.88
CA PHE A 54 1.37 11.38 -4.83
C PHE A 54 2.83 11.79 -4.61
N PRO A 55 3.52 11.20 -3.61
CA PRO A 55 4.89 11.60 -3.29
C PRO A 55 5.85 11.32 -4.45
N GLU A 56 6.66 12.31 -4.78
CA GLU A 56 7.62 12.17 -5.87
C GLU A 56 8.63 11.04 -5.63
N TRP A 57 9.05 10.85 -4.38
CA TRP A 57 10.02 9.81 -4.04
C TRP A 57 9.46 8.38 -4.22
N LEU A 58 8.14 8.23 -4.35
CA LEU A 58 7.51 6.94 -4.63
C LEU A 58 7.36 6.64 -6.12
N ARG A 59 7.64 7.61 -6.98
CA ARG A 59 7.58 7.37 -8.42
C ARG A 59 8.65 6.38 -8.82
N GLY A 60 8.26 5.37 -9.59
CA GLY A 60 9.18 4.31 -10.01
C GLY A 60 9.43 3.23 -8.97
N VAL A 61 8.76 3.28 -7.81
CA VAL A 61 8.97 2.32 -6.73
C VAL A 61 8.69 0.87 -7.16
N ARG A 62 7.75 0.66 -8.07
CA ARG A 62 7.47 -0.68 -8.60
C ARG A 62 8.69 -1.30 -9.27
N ASN A 63 9.43 -0.51 -10.04
CA ASN A 63 10.63 -1.00 -10.71
C ASN A 63 11.75 -1.27 -9.71
N GLU A 64 11.89 -0.42 -8.70
CA GLU A 64 12.91 -0.55 -7.67
C GLU A 64 12.72 -1.78 -6.80
N LEU A 65 11.50 -2.00 -6.35
CA LEU A 65 11.22 -3.08 -5.38
C LEU A 65 10.77 -4.37 -6.04
N LYS A 66 10.29 -4.32 -7.29
CA LYS A 66 9.85 -5.49 -8.05
C LYS A 66 8.76 -6.32 -7.35
N GLY A 67 8.05 -5.73 -6.41
CA GLY A 67 7.05 -6.42 -5.61
C GLY A 67 5.62 -6.03 -5.94
N PRO A 68 5.28 -4.73 -5.90
CA PRO A 68 3.89 -4.32 -6.10
C PRO A 68 3.41 -4.54 -7.54
N ARG A 69 2.21 -5.09 -7.66
CA ARG A 69 1.55 -5.26 -8.96
C ARG A 69 0.96 -3.95 -9.45
N ALA A 70 0.52 -3.10 -8.52
CA ALA A 70 -0.09 -1.82 -8.82
C ALA A 70 0.11 -0.87 -7.66
N ILE A 71 0.19 0.42 -7.97
CA ILE A 71 0.26 1.50 -6.99
C ILE A 71 -0.94 2.41 -7.23
N TYR A 72 -1.76 2.58 -6.22
CA TYR A 72 -2.89 3.50 -6.20
C TYR A 72 -2.62 4.61 -5.21
N TRP A 73 -3.30 5.73 -5.38
CA TRP A 73 -3.21 6.85 -4.46
C TRP A 73 -4.59 7.39 -4.12
N LYS A 74 -4.77 7.81 -2.90
CA LYS A 74 -5.92 8.61 -2.49
C LYS A 74 -5.52 9.53 -1.35
N ARG A 75 -6.37 10.52 -1.08
CA ARG A 75 -6.16 11.46 0.01
C ARG A 75 -6.47 10.78 1.34
N LEU A 76 -5.61 10.97 2.33
CA LEU A 76 -5.81 10.41 3.66
C LEU A 76 -7.05 11.05 4.31
N GLY A 77 -7.90 10.22 4.88
CA GLY A 77 -9.13 10.67 5.52
C GLY A 77 -10.34 10.74 4.61
N GLU A 78 -10.17 10.58 3.31
CA GLU A 78 -11.26 10.61 2.34
C GLU A 78 -11.73 9.18 2.02
N GLU A 79 -12.42 8.58 2.98
CA GLU A 79 -12.81 7.18 2.88
C GLU A 79 -13.74 6.87 1.70
N LYS A 80 -14.53 7.85 1.29
CA LYS A 80 -15.48 7.67 0.20
C LYS A 80 -14.87 7.82 -1.19
N GLU A 81 -13.65 8.35 -1.28
CA GLU A 81 -12.98 8.47 -2.56
C GLU A 81 -12.40 7.12 -2.98
N ALA A 82 -12.61 6.76 -4.24
CA ALA A 82 -11.95 5.59 -4.80
C ALA A 82 -10.47 5.92 -5.04
N PRO A 83 -9.56 4.99 -4.78
CA PRO A 83 -8.15 5.22 -5.10
C PRO A 83 -7.95 5.33 -6.61
N VAL A 84 -6.96 6.13 -7.01
CA VAL A 84 -6.62 6.39 -8.40
C VAL A 84 -5.36 5.62 -8.77
N LEU A 85 -5.36 4.93 -9.89
CA LEU A 85 -4.19 4.19 -10.36
C LEU A 85 -3.08 5.16 -10.75
N VAL A 86 -1.87 4.92 -10.20
CA VAL A 86 -0.68 5.70 -10.52
C VAL A 86 0.27 4.91 -11.40
N ASP A 87 0.45 3.61 -11.11
CA ASP A 87 1.38 2.75 -11.84
C ASP A 87 0.94 1.30 -11.72
N GLY A 88 1.14 0.52 -12.77
CA GLY A 88 0.87 -0.90 -12.77
C GLY A 88 -0.46 -1.29 -13.36
N GLU A 89 -0.96 -2.46 -12.98
CA GLU A 89 -2.20 -3.02 -13.52
C GLU A 89 -3.42 -2.48 -12.80
N GLU A 90 -4.39 -1.96 -13.55
CA GLU A 90 -5.66 -1.54 -12.99
C GLU A 90 -6.48 -2.76 -12.55
N VAL A 91 -7.07 -2.66 -11.36
CA VAL A 91 -8.02 -3.66 -10.87
C VAL A 91 -9.42 -3.26 -11.35
N THR A 92 -10.03 -4.13 -12.13
CA THR A 92 -11.35 -3.86 -12.72
C THR A 92 -12.48 -4.63 -12.04
N GLU A 93 -12.14 -5.59 -11.17
CA GLU A 93 -13.11 -6.42 -10.48
C GLU A 93 -12.71 -6.56 -9.00
N PRO A 94 -13.67 -6.86 -8.10
CA PRO A 94 -13.33 -7.18 -6.73
C PRO A 94 -12.37 -8.36 -6.66
N PHE A 95 -11.47 -8.33 -5.68
CA PHE A 95 -10.50 -9.39 -5.47
C PHE A 95 -10.42 -9.79 -3.99
N GLU A 96 -9.97 -11.00 -3.75
CA GLU A 96 -9.90 -11.54 -2.41
C GLU A 96 -8.54 -11.23 -1.77
N VAL A 97 -8.57 -10.88 -0.49
CA VAL A 97 -7.37 -10.76 0.35
C VAL A 97 -7.52 -11.64 1.58
N ILE A 98 -6.39 -11.93 2.22
CA ILE A 98 -6.35 -12.74 3.42
C ILE A 98 -5.69 -11.95 4.53
N GLU A 99 -6.36 -11.87 5.68
CA GLU A 99 -5.83 -11.22 6.87
C GLU A 99 -6.05 -12.13 8.07
N ASN A 100 -4.97 -12.57 8.68
CA ASN A 100 -5.01 -13.49 9.83
C ASN A 100 -5.82 -14.75 9.54
N GLY A 101 -5.70 -15.30 8.34
CA GLY A 101 -6.41 -16.50 7.92
C GLY A 101 -7.85 -16.26 7.49
N MET A 102 -8.38 -15.05 7.62
CA MET A 102 -9.73 -14.70 7.18
C MET A 102 -9.71 -14.07 5.80
N ARG A 103 -10.71 -14.38 4.99
CA ARG A 103 -10.82 -13.88 3.62
C ARG A 103 -11.78 -12.72 3.52
N PHE A 104 -11.37 -11.68 2.79
CA PHE A 104 -12.18 -10.49 2.55
C PHE A 104 -12.15 -10.14 1.08
N TRP A 105 -13.25 -9.55 0.60
CA TRP A 105 -13.32 -9.01 -0.74
C TRP A 105 -13.02 -7.52 -0.73
N ILE A 106 -12.16 -7.10 -1.65
CA ILE A 106 -11.79 -5.69 -1.82
C ILE A 106 -12.29 -5.22 -3.17
N ASP A 107 -12.90 -4.06 -3.15
CA ASP A 107 -13.39 -3.40 -4.36
C ASP A 107 -12.92 -1.95 -4.33
N PHE A 108 -12.04 -1.60 -5.24
CA PHE A 108 -11.59 -0.22 -5.38
C PHE A 108 -12.67 0.54 -6.17
#